data_833bde012701320be7d974dbd7e56426
#
_entry.id   833bde012701320be7d974dbd7e56426
#
_cell.length_a   1.000
_cell.length_b   1.000
_cell.length_c   1.000
_cell.angle_alpha   90.00
_cell.angle_beta   90.00
_cell.angle_gamma   90.00
#
_symmetry.space_group_name_H-M   'P 1'
#
loop_
_entity.id
_entity.type
_entity.pdbx_description
1 polymer ?
#
loop_
_entity_poly.entity_id
_entity_poly.type
_entity_poly.pdbx_seq_one_letter_code
_entity_poly.pdbx_strand_id
1 'polypeptide(L)'
;MRMVDIIEKKRDGGKLTKEEIEFFVNGYVRGDIPDYQASALLMAIYFRHMDYDETLNLTLAMENSGDKLDLSGINGIKVDKHSTGGVGDKTSLVLAPMVAALGGKVAKMSGRGLGHTGGTIDKLESIPGFNTSLSEEAFVKQVNDIGIAITGQTGNLAPADKKIYALRDVTATVENISLIASSIMSKKLASGADAIVLDVKTGSGAFMKNEADAVSLAKEMVRIGKGAGRNVTALITDMDLSLIHI
;
A
#
# COMPACT_ATOMS: atom_id res chain seq x y z
N MET A 1 -13.61 4.71 25.69
CA MET A 1 -13.64 3.58 24.74
C MET A 1 -12.65 2.54 25.23
N ARG A 2 -13.01 1.25 25.26
CA ARG A 2 -12.09 0.17 25.66
C ARG A 2 -11.87 -0.75 24.46
N MET A 3 -10.65 -1.22 24.30
CA MET A 3 -10.31 -2.09 23.16
C MET A 3 -11.11 -3.41 23.15
N VAL A 4 -11.41 -3.94 24.34
CA VAL A 4 -12.20 -5.19 24.46
C VAL A 4 -13.61 -5.04 23.89
N ASP A 5 -14.26 -3.88 24.07
CA ASP A 5 -15.61 -3.64 23.53
C ASP A 5 -15.61 -3.62 21.99
N ILE A 6 -14.55 -3.07 21.38
CA ILE A 6 -14.35 -3.04 19.93
C ILE A 6 -14.12 -4.44 19.37
N ILE A 7 -13.31 -5.24 20.07
CA ILE A 7 -13.04 -6.64 19.71
C ILE A 7 -14.34 -7.46 19.76
N GLU A 8 -15.10 -7.36 20.85
CA GLU A 8 -16.37 -8.07 21.01
C GLU A 8 -17.37 -7.68 19.93
N LYS A 9 -17.52 -6.38 19.68
CA LYS A 9 -18.39 -5.87 18.61
C LYS A 9 -18.05 -6.47 17.26
N LYS A 10 -16.77 -6.49 16.88
CA LYS A 10 -16.34 -7.06 15.58
C LYS A 10 -16.46 -8.57 15.54
N ARG A 11 -16.08 -9.26 16.61
CA ARG A 11 -16.23 -10.72 16.77
C ARG A 11 -17.66 -11.16 16.53
N ASP A 12 -18.62 -10.42 17.05
CA ASP A 12 -20.04 -10.72 16.98
C ASP A 12 -20.72 -10.24 15.68
N GLY A 13 -19.93 -9.71 14.74
CA GLY A 13 -20.37 -9.30 13.39
C GLY A 13 -20.83 -7.85 13.30
N GLY A 14 -20.63 -7.05 14.34
CA GLY A 14 -20.93 -5.61 14.32
C GLY A 14 -19.97 -4.83 13.44
N LYS A 15 -20.44 -3.69 12.93
CA LYS A 15 -19.62 -2.75 12.15
C LYS A 15 -18.90 -1.78 13.07
N LEU A 16 -17.60 -1.57 12.81
CA LEU A 16 -16.80 -0.58 13.53
C LEU A 16 -17.09 0.83 13.01
N THR A 17 -17.21 1.78 13.90
CA THR A 17 -17.31 3.18 13.52
C THR A 17 -15.92 3.76 13.17
N LYS A 18 -15.90 4.93 12.55
CA LYS A 18 -14.67 5.67 12.29
C LYS A 18 -13.86 5.92 13.55
N GLU A 19 -14.55 6.35 14.62
CA GLU A 19 -13.92 6.66 15.91
C GLU A 19 -13.32 5.43 16.59
N GLU A 20 -13.97 4.26 16.46
CA GLU A 20 -13.44 2.99 16.98
C GLU A 20 -12.19 2.54 16.22
N ILE A 21 -12.18 2.72 14.90
CA ILE A 21 -11.02 2.42 14.03
C ILE A 21 -9.86 3.38 14.33
N GLU A 22 -10.13 4.69 14.43
CA GLU A 22 -9.12 5.69 14.79
C GLU A 22 -8.56 5.44 16.20
N PHE A 23 -9.40 5.07 17.15
CA PHE A 23 -8.97 4.69 18.51
C PHE A 23 -7.99 3.50 18.46
N PHE A 24 -8.34 2.46 17.70
CA PHE A 24 -7.46 1.30 17.52
C PHE A 24 -6.13 1.69 16.88
N VAL A 25 -6.17 2.34 15.71
CA VAL A 25 -4.97 2.67 14.93
C VAL A 25 -4.03 3.57 15.73
N ASN A 26 -4.56 4.67 16.27
CA ASN A 26 -3.76 5.64 17.01
C ASN A 26 -3.23 5.07 18.34
N GLY A 27 -4.07 4.33 19.07
CA GLY A 27 -3.67 3.69 20.33
C GLY A 27 -2.61 2.61 20.11
N TYR A 28 -2.70 1.86 19.00
CA TYR A 28 -1.71 0.84 18.66
C TYR A 28 -0.37 1.45 18.25
N VAL A 29 -0.37 2.54 17.48
CA VAL A 29 0.86 3.27 17.11
C VAL A 29 1.57 3.80 18.35
N ARG A 30 0.84 4.43 19.26
CA ARG A 30 1.42 4.98 20.52
C ARG A 30 1.88 3.90 21.52
N GLY A 31 1.43 2.64 21.34
CA GLY A 31 1.72 1.56 22.30
C GLY A 31 0.74 1.46 23.46
N ASP A 32 -0.37 2.21 23.45
CA ASP A 32 -1.45 2.14 24.43
C ASP A 32 -2.24 0.82 24.32
N ILE A 33 -2.29 0.25 23.11
CA ILE A 33 -2.95 -1.02 22.82
C ILE A 33 -1.88 -2.07 22.59
N PRO A 34 -1.85 -3.15 23.40
CA PRO A 34 -0.85 -4.21 23.28
C PRO A 34 -1.13 -5.15 22.10
N ASP A 35 -0.10 -5.84 21.64
CA ASP A 35 -0.14 -6.73 20.46
C ASP A 35 -1.23 -7.81 20.57
N TYR A 36 -1.48 -8.37 21.75
CA TYR A 36 -2.52 -9.40 21.92
C TYR A 36 -3.93 -8.88 21.68
N GLN A 37 -4.23 -7.61 22.03
CA GLN A 37 -5.53 -6.98 21.72
C GLN A 37 -5.62 -6.62 20.23
N ALA A 38 -4.55 -6.11 19.65
CA ALA A 38 -4.48 -5.85 18.21
C ALA A 38 -4.66 -7.14 17.40
N SER A 39 -3.98 -8.24 17.78
CA SER A 39 -4.13 -9.55 17.15
C SER A 39 -5.55 -10.09 17.24
N ALA A 40 -6.20 -9.94 18.40
CA ALA A 40 -7.58 -10.37 18.58
C ALA A 40 -8.55 -9.61 17.65
N LEU A 41 -8.37 -8.27 17.49
CA LEU A 41 -9.17 -7.49 16.56
C LEU A 41 -8.89 -7.90 15.10
N LEU A 42 -7.62 -8.06 14.72
CA LEU A 42 -7.24 -8.46 13.35
C LEU A 42 -7.81 -9.83 13.00
N MET A 43 -7.83 -10.78 13.94
CA MET A 43 -8.44 -12.09 13.74
C MET A 43 -9.97 -11.99 13.65
N ALA A 44 -10.61 -11.13 14.45
CA ALA A 44 -12.04 -10.86 14.31
C ALA A 44 -12.38 -10.28 12.92
N ILE A 45 -11.57 -9.33 12.43
CA ILE A 45 -11.69 -8.78 11.07
C ILE A 45 -11.48 -9.87 10.01
N TYR A 46 -10.50 -10.75 10.22
CA TYR A 46 -10.21 -11.85 9.29
C TYR A 46 -11.44 -12.73 9.04
N PHE A 47 -12.17 -13.10 10.10
CA PHE A 47 -13.34 -13.96 9.99
C PHE A 47 -14.64 -13.22 9.64
N ARG A 48 -14.79 -11.97 10.06
CA ARG A 48 -16.03 -11.19 9.88
C ARG A 48 -15.98 -10.21 8.72
N HIS A 49 -14.79 -10.02 8.14
CA HIS A 49 -14.50 -9.04 7.11
C HIS A 49 -14.83 -7.60 7.53
N MET A 50 -14.50 -6.67 6.70
CA MET A 50 -14.88 -5.25 6.83
C MET A 50 -15.74 -4.87 5.63
N ASP A 51 -16.70 -4.00 5.85
CA ASP A 51 -17.38 -3.37 4.73
C ASP A 51 -16.54 -2.21 4.16
N TYR A 52 -17.09 -1.56 3.14
CA TYR A 52 -16.39 -0.47 2.46
C TYR A 52 -16.03 0.70 3.40
N ASP A 53 -16.99 1.12 4.24
CA ASP A 53 -16.78 2.28 5.12
C ASP A 53 -15.72 1.95 6.19
N GLU A 54 -15.77 0.75 6.76
CA GLU A 54 -14.75 0.25 7.69
C GLU A 54 -13.37 0.21 7.02
N THR A 55 -13.27 -0.34 5.80
CA THR A 55 -12.01 -0.47 5.06
C THR A 55 -11.44 0.91 4.69
N LEU A 56 -12.29 1.83 4.24
CA LEU A 56 -11.88 3.22 3.94
C LEU A 56 -11.39 3.92 5.21
N ASN A 57 -12.14 3.83 6.30
CA ASN A 57 -11.76 4.46 7.57
C ASN A 57 -10.45 3.89 8.12
N LEU A 58 -10.23 2.58 8.03
CA LEU A 58 -8.96 1.96 8.42
C LEU A 58 -7.80 2.48 7.55
N THR A 59 -8.01 2.58 6.25
CA THR A 59 -7.00 3.10 5.31
C THR A 59 -6.63 4.54 5.64
N LEU A 60 -7.63 5.40 5.84
CA LEU A 60 -7.42 6.82 6.17
C LEU A 60 -6.77 7.00 7.56
N ALA A 61 -7.15 6.19 8.54
CA ALA A 61 -6.52 6.22 9.86
C ALA A 61 -5.04 5.82 9.77
N MET A 62 -4.69 4.79 8.99
CA MET A 62 -3.30 4.40 8.76
C MET A 62 -2.53 5.44 7.94
N GLU A 63 -3.13 6.02 6.90
CA GLU A 63 -2.55 7.13 6.14
C GLU A 63 -2.19 8.31 7.03
N ASN A 64 -3.10 8.68 7.94
CA ASN A 64 -2.96 9.83 8.85
C ASN A 64 -2.09 9.53 10.09
N SER A 65 -1.58 8.32 10.24
CA SER A 65 -0.79 7.93 11.41
C SER A 65 0.65 8.47 11.42
N GLY A 66 1.13 9.01 10.31
CA GLY A 66 2.49 9.52 10.15
C GLY A 66 2.58 10.63 9.12
N ASP A 67 3.77 10.78 8.54
CA ASP A 67 4.03 11.83 7.56
C ASP A 67 3.34 11.55 6.22
N LYS A 68 3.01 12.63 5.53
CA LYS A 68 2.57 12.62 4.13
C LYS A 68 3.55 13.39 3.30
N LEU A 69 3.87 12.88 2.12
CA LEU A 69 4.78 13.57 1.21
C LEU A 69 4.05 14.75 0.54
N ASP A 70 4.62 15.95 0.64
CA ASP A 70 4.12 17.11 -0.05
C ASP A 70 4.73 17.20 -1.46
N LEU A 71 3.92 16.88 -2.46
CA LEU A 71 4.29 16.94 -3.87
C LEU A 71 3.84 18.24 -4.55
N SER A 72 3.39 19.24 -3.80
CA SER A 72 2.90 20.53 -4.37
C SER A 72 3.99 21.27 -5.14
N GLY A 73 5.27 21.06 -4.79
CA GLY A 73 6.42 21.61 -5.52
C GLY A 73 6.68 20.97 -6.88
N ILE A 74 5.98 19.89 -7.27
CA ILE A 74 6.12 19.27 -8.59
C ILE A 74 5.09 19.88 -9.57
N ASN A 75 5.60 20.42 -10.69
CA ASN A 75 4.76 20.98 -11.73
C ASN A 75 4.12 19.89 -12.59
N GLY A 76 2.78 19.87 -12.65
CA GLY A 76 2.00 18.93 -13.44
C GLY A 76 1.37 17.82 -12.59
N ILE A 77 0.72 16.85 -13.27
CA ILE A 77 0.03 15.74 -12.63
C ILE A 77 1.05 14.69 -12.19
N LYS A 78 1.11 14.41 -10.88
CA LYS A 78 1.95 13.39 -10.29
C LYS A 78 1.27 12.04 -10.39
N VAL A 79 1.96 11.09 -11.01
CA VAL A 79 1.47 9.73 -11.18
C VAL A 79 2.32 8.72 -10.42
N ASP A 80 1.68 7.73 -9.83
CA ASP A 80 2.36 6.57 -9.24
C ASP A 80 1.76 5.29 -9.83
N LYS A 81 2.60 4.27 -9.97
CA LYS A 81 2.19 2.91 -10.32
C LYS A 81 2.53 1.98 -9.16
N HIS A 82 1.52 1.28 -8.65
CA HIS A 82 1.72 0.22 -7.66
C HIS A 82 1.54 -1.14 -8.32
N SER A 83 2.47 -2.05 -8.06
CA SER A 83 2.30 -3.47 -8.37
C SER A 83 2.01 -4.24 -7.08
N THR A 84 1.09 -5.19 -7.12
CA THR A 84 0.90 -6.13 -6.01
C THR A 84 2.07 -7.10 -5.86
N GLY A 85 2.98 -7.08 -6.83
CA GLY A 85 4.20 -7.87 -6.80
C GLY A 85 4.01 -9.29 -7.36
N GLY A 86 5.14 -9.95 -7.52
CA GLY A 86 5.21 -11.32 -8.01
C GLY A 86 6.64 -11.68 -8.38
N VAL A 87 6.85 -12.95 -8.69
CA VAL A 87 8.16 -13.47 -9.09
C VAL A 87 8.58 -12.85 -10.43
N GLY A 88 9.71 -12.14 -10.44
CA GLY A 88 10.26 -11.53 -11.66
C GLY A 88 9.54 -10.25 -12.11
N ASP A 89 8.73 -9.60 -11.30
CA ASP A 89 8.09 -8.32 -11.66
C ASP A 89 9.13 -7.22 -11.87
N LYS A 90 9.34 -6.86 -13.13
CA LYS A 90 10.28 -5.83 -13.62
C LYS A 90 9.57 -4.65 -14.29
N THR A 91 8.25 -4.70 -14.42
CA THR A 91 7.46 -3.75 -15.21
C THR A 91 7.71 -2.30 -14.82
N SER A 92 7.83 -1.99 -13.53
CA SER A 92 8.02 -0.61 -13.06
C SER A 92 9.35 0.00 -13.54
N LEU A 93 10.40 -0.81 -13.71
CA LEU A 93 11.72 -0.32 -14.14
C LEU A 93 11.72 0.16 -15.59
N VAL A 94 10.86 -0.42 -16.43
CA VAL A 94 10.70 -0.04 -17.83
C VAL A 94 9.61 1.03 -18.00
N LEU A 95 8.46 0.82 -17.37
CA LEU A 95 7.30 1.69 -17.53
C LEU A 95 7.54 3.11 -16.99
N ALA A 96 8.17 3.24 -15.83
CA ALA A 96 8.33 4.54 -15.19
C ALA A 96 9.18 5.52 -16.02
N PRO A 97 10.35 5.13 -16.57
CA PRO A 97 11.10 5.99 -17.50
C PRO A 97 10.33 6.30 -18.79
N MET A 98 9.56 5.33 -19.34
CA MET A 98 8.76 5.57 -20.54
C MET A 98 7.69 6.63 -20.30
N VAL A 99 6.98 6.59 -19.17
CA VAL A 99 5.98 7.59 -18.80
C VAL A 99 6.62 8.96 -18.63
N ALA A 100 7.79 9.04 -18.00
CA ALA A 100 8.54 10.28 -17.86
C ALA A 100 8.99 10.84 -19.22
N ALA A 101 9.48 10.00 -20.13
CA ALA A 101 9.86 10.40 -21.48
C ALA A 101 8.68 10.96 -22.30
N LEU A 102 7.45 10.55 -21.99
CA LEU A 102 6.21 11.07 -22.57
C LEU A 102 5.68 12.33 -21.88
N GLY A 103 6.45 12.90 -20.94
CA GLY A 103 6.09 14.12 -20.23
C GLY A 103 5.32 13.92 -18.91
N GLY A 104 5.07 12.69 -18.50
CA GLY A 104 4.46 12.37 -17.21
C GLY A 104 5.39 12.71 -16.04
N LYS A 105 4.83 13.00 -14.87
CA LYS A 105 5.59 13.23 -13.62
C LYS A 105 5.49 12.02 -12.71
N VAL A 106 6.48 11.14 -12.78
CA VAL A 106 6.51 9.89 -12.01
C VAL A 106 7.16 10.16 -10.65
N ALA A 107 6.33 10.40 -9.65
CA ALA A 107 6.75 10.61 -8.26
C ALA A 107 6.47 9.33 -7.47
N LYS A 108 7.39 8.37 -7.50
CA LYS A 108 7.15 7.02 -7.00
C LYS A 108 7.85 6.76 -5.67
N MET A 109 7.07 6.41 -4.65
CA MET A 109 7.58 5.74 -3.46
C MET A 109 7.33 4.24 -3.54
N SER A 110 8.33 3.44 -3.24
CA SER A 110 8.25 1.98 -3.30
C SER A 110 8.82 1.32 -2.06
N GLY A 111 8.34 0.12 -1.77
CA GLY A 111 8.85 -0.71 -0.69
C GLY A 111 9.89 -1.73 -1.17
N ARG A 112 10.44 -2.44 -0.19
CA ARG A 112 11.24 -3.65 -0.40
C ARG A 112 10.34 -4.84 -0.71
N GLY A 113 10.91 -5.92 -1.17
CA GLY A 113 10.19 -7.15 -1.43
C GLY A 113 9.66 -7.80 -0.16
N LEU A 114 8.64 -8.62 -0.34
CA LEU A 114 8.04 -9.43 0.71
C LEU A 114 8.26 -10.91 0.40
N GLY A 115 8.60 -11.68 1.42
CA GLY A 115 8.80 -13.12 1.29
C GLY A 115 9.85 -13.46 0.24
N HIS A 116 9.47 -14.24 -0.76
CA HIS A 116 10.33 -14.71 -1.85
C HIS A 116 10.39 -13.74 -3.06
N THR A 117 9.74 -12.58 -2.99
CA THR A 117 9.73 -11.60 -4.09
C THR A 117 10.68 -10.45 -3.83
N GLY A 118 11.38 -9.95 -4.86
CA GLY A 118 12.16 -8.71 -4.77
C GLY A 118 11.29 -7.48 -4.98
N GLY A 119 11.45 -6.46 -4.14
CA GLY A 119 10.80 -5.16 -4.31
C GLY A 119 11.46 -4.29 -5.38
N THR A 120 10.80 -3.22 -5.77
CA THR A 120 11.36 -2.25 -6.73
C THR A 120 12.63 -1.61 -6.19
N ILE A 121 12.69 -1.31 -4.91
CA ILE A 121 13.87 -0.73 -4.25
C ILE A 121 15.04 -1.70 -4.29
N ASP A 122 14.81 -2.98 -3.97
CA ASP A 122 15.86 -4.00 -3.99
C ASP A 122 16.48 -4.16 -5.40
N LYS A 123 15.65 -4.07 -6.44
CA LYS A 123 16.10 -4.14 -7.83
C LYS A 123 16.92 -2.91 -8.23
N LEU A 124 16.51 -1.71 -7.81
CA LEU A 124 17.25 -0.48 -8.09
C LEU A 124 18.58 -0.45 -7.36
N GLU A 125 18.65 -0.90 -6.13
CA GLU A 125 19.88 -0.98 -5.32
C GLU A 125 20.88 -2.02 -5.88
N SER A 126 20.44 -2.96 -6.73
CA SER A 126 21.33 -3.85 -7.46
C SER A 126 22.15 -3.14 -8.55
N ILE A 127 21.78 -1.93 -8.93
CA ILE A 127 22.51 -1.09 -9.89
C ILE A 127 23.58 -0.32 -9.11
N PRO A 128 24.88 -0.53 -9.43
CA PRO A 128 25.96 0.15 -8.70
C PRO A 128 25.80 1.68 -8.71
N GLY A 129 25.81 2.29 -7.52
CA GLY A 129 25.71 3.73 -7.35
C GLY A 129 24.29 4.30 -7.39
N PHE A 130 23.27 3.48 -7.57
CA PHE A 130 21.87 3.95 -7.52
C PHE A 130 21.46 4.24 -6.08
N ASN A 131 21.01 5.49 -5.81
CA ASN A 131 20.57 5.92 -4.48
C ASN A 131 19.04 5.91 -4.40
N THR A 132 18.48 5.10 -3.50
CA THR A 132 17.04 5.01 -3.22
C THR A 132 16.61 5.80 -1.99
N SER A 133 17.53 6.48 -1.31
CA SER A 133 17.27 7.26 -0.10
C SER A 133 17.42 8.76 -0.42
N LEU A 134 16.39 9.34 -1.03
CA LEU A 134 16.37 10.76 -1.38
C LEU A 134 15.69 11.57 -0.28
N SER A 135 16.20 12.79 -0.01
CA SER A 135 15.43 13.77 0.76
C SER A 135 14.20 14.23 -0.06
N GLU A 136 13.20 14.80 0.62
CA GLU A 136 12.00 15.29 -0.06
C GLU A 136 12.34 16.36 -1.10
N GLU A 137 13.23 17.29 -0.78
CA GLU A 137 13.69 18.33 -1.71
C GLU A 137 14.41 17.74 -2.93
N ALA A 138 15.30 16.75 -2.71
CA ALA A 138 15.99 16.08 -3.80
C ALA A 138 15.01 15.28 -4.68
N PHE A 139 14.02 14.64 -4.08
CA PHE A 139 12.97 13.91 -4.78
C PHE A 139 12.13 14.83 -5.67
N VAL A 140 11.61 15.93 -5.10
CA VAL A 140 10.81 16.93 -5.84
C VAL A 140 11.63 17.56 -6.97
N LYS A 141 12.88 17.96 -6.66
CA LYS A 141 13.79 18.53 -7.67
C LYS A 141 14.02 17.57 -8.83
N GLN A 142 14.32 16.31 -8.55
CA GLN A 142 14.59 15.31 -9.60
C GLN A 142 13.37 15.07 -10.48
N VAL A 143 12.15 14.99 -9.91
CA VAL A 143 10.92 14.84 -10.72
C VAL A 143 10.69 16.07 -11.60
N ASN A 144 10.97 17.26 -11.13
CA ASN A 144 10.87 18.46 -11.97
C ASN A 144 11.90 18.46 -13.11
N ASP A 145 13.14 18.08 -12.83
CA ASP A 145 14.27 18.13 -13.79
C ASP A 145 14.11 17.08 -14.91
N ILE A 146 13.82 15.82 -14.54
CA ILE A 146 13.84 14.70 -15.49
C ILE A 146 12.53 13.90 -15.59
N GLY A 147 11.47 14.34 -14.88
CA GLY A 147 10.15 13.72 -14.95
C GLY A 147 9.98 12.47 -14.06
N ILE A 148 11.02 11.97 -13.41
CA ILE A 148 10.96 10.74 -12.63
C ILE A 148 11.86 10.78 -11.39
N ALA A 149 11.33 10.31 -10.26
CA ALA A 149 12.12 9.85 -9.14
C ALA A 149 11.47 8.63 -8.50
N ILE A 150 12.31 7.69 -8.07
CA ILE A 150 11.88 6.50 -7.31
C ILE A 150 12.69 6.45 -6.02
N THR A 151 12.00 6.50 -4.89
CA THR A 151 12.63 6.46 -3.57
C THR A 151 12.02 5.39 -2.67
N GLY A 152 12.76 4.96 -1.67
CA GLY A 152 12.26 4.12 -0.59
C GLY A 152 11.24 4.86 0.27
N GLN A 153 10.42 4.11 0.97
CA GLN A 153 9.49 4.69 1.95
C GLN A 153 10.28 5.23 3.15
N THR A 154 9.94 6.43 3.61
CA THR A 154 10.47 6.95 4.86
C THR A 154 9.96 6.13 6.05
N GLY A 155 10.75 6.08 7.13
CA GLY A 155 10.40 5.29 8.31
C GLY A 155 9.08 5.70 8.97
N ASN A 156 8.62 6.92 8.72
CA ASN A 156 7.41 7.50 9.31
C ASN A 156 6.22 7.62 8.33
N LEU A 157 6.34 7.08 7.11
CA LEU A 157 5.22 7.01 6.18
C LEU A 157 4.28 5.88 6.60
N ALA A 158 3.03 6.22 6.97
CA ALA A 158 2.01 5.28 7.45
C ALA A 158 2.56 4.26 8.51
N PRO A 159 3.14 4.71 9.64
CA PRO A 159 3.77 3.84 10.63
C PRO A 159 2.80 2.83 11.23
N ALA A 160 1.49 3.14 11.27
CA ALA A 160 0.46 2.19 11.67
C ALA A 160 0.43 0.96 10.78
N ASP A 161 0.51 1.14 9.45
CA ASP A 161 0.55 0.02 8.54
C ASP A 161 1.77 -0.86 8.77
N LYS A 162 2.94 -0.27 8.94
CA LYS A 162 4.18 -1.02 9.24
C LYS A 162 4.02 -1.91 10.46
N LYS A 163 3.46 -1.35 11.55
CA LYS A 163 3.28 -2.07 12.82
C LYS A 163 2.18 -3.14 12.72
N ILE A 164 1.03 -2.81 12.11
CA ILE A 164 -0.08 -3.73 11.88
C ILE A 164 0.36 -4.88 10.95
N TYR A 165 1.07 -4.57 9.86
CA TYR A 165 1.53 -5.59 8.92
C TYR A 165 2.52 -6.57 9.57
N ALA A 166 3.49 -6.05 10.34
CA ALA A 166 4.44 -6.91 11.07
C ALA A 166 3.72 -7.88 12.03
N LEU A 167 2.63 -7.43 12.67
CA LEU A 167 1.83 -8.29 13.53
C LEU A 167 1.04 -9.32 12.71
N ARG A 168 0.47 -8.92 11.57
CA ARG A 168 -0.29 -9.82 10.69
C ARG A 168 0.58 -10.95 10.13
N ASP A 169 1.83 -10.66 9.83
CA ASP A 169 2.78 -11.62 9.27
C ASP A 169 3.02 -12.81 10.20
N VAL A 170 2.94 -12.60 11.51
CA VAL A 170 3.17 -13.63 12.53
C VAL A 170 1.89 -14.15 13.20
N THR A 171 0.71 -13.67 12.79
CA THR A 171 -0.59 -14.05 13.37
C THR A 171 -1.56 -14.68 12.37
N ALA A 172 -1.06 -15.04 11.17
CA ALA A 172 -1.85 -15.67 10.10
C ALA A 172 -3.10 -14.83 9.69
N THR A 173 -2.97 -13.49 9.66
CA THR A 173 -4.04 -12.57 9.27
C THR A 173 -3.71 -11.74 8.02
N VAL A 174 -2.69 -12.15 7.24
CA VAL A 174 -2.30 -11.45 6.01
C VAL A 174 -3.35 -11.59 4.92
N GLU A 175 -3.93 -12.79 4.75
CA GLU A 175 -4.79 -13.14 3.63
C GLU A 175 -6.25 -12.65 3.80
N ASN A 176 -6.44 -11.36 3.99
CA ASN A 176 -7.76 -10.74 4.06
C ASN A 176 -7.79 -9.53 3.11
N ILE A 177 -8.73 -9.50 2.17
CA ILE A 177 -8.80 -8.49 1.10
C ILE A 177 -8.86 -7.07 1.65
N SER A 178 -9.69 -6.80 2.66
CA SER A 178 -9.81 -5.46 3.26
C SER A 178 -8.50 -5.02 3.90
N LEU A 179 -7.82 -5.91 4.63
CA LEU A 179 -6.55 -5.62 5.28
C LEU A 179 -5.40 -5.46 4.26
N ILE A 180 -5.41 -6.23 3.15
CA ILE A 180 -4.45 -6.07 2.05
C ILE A 180 -4.66 -4.74 1.36
N ALA A 181 -5.91 -4.42 0.99
CA ALA A 181 -6.26 -3.19 0.31
C ALA A 181 -5.92 -1.95 1.16
N SER A 182 -6.26 -1.97 2.45
CA SER A 182 -5.94 -0.87 3.37
C SER A 182 -4.44 -0.66 3.54
N SER A 183 -3.67 -1.75 3.66
CA SER A 183 -2.20 -1.70 3.76
C SER A 183 -1.55 -1.08 2.53
N ILE A 184 -1.97 -1.48 1.33
CA ILE A 184 -1.46 -0.92 0.08
C ILE A 184 -1.85 0.56 -0.05
N MET A 185 -3.14 0.84 0.10
CA MET A 185 -3.69 2.16 -0.20
C MET A 185 -3.27 3.23 0.81
N SER A 186 -3.12 2.91 2.09
CA SER A 186 -2.64 3.88 3.08
C SER A 186 -1.27 4.46 2.71
N LYS A 187 -0.34 3.63 2.25
CA LYS A 187 0.98 4.08 1.78
C LYS A 187 0.90 4.87 0.47
N LYS A 188 0.02 4.45 -0.44
CA LYS A 188 -0.15 5.14 -1.73
C LYS A 188 -0.81 6.50 -1.58
N LEU A 189 -1.74 6.64 -0.67
CA LEU A 189 -2.35 7.93 -0.34
C LEU A 189 -1.35 8.86 0.36
N ALA A 190 -0.60 8.33 1.34
CA ALA A 190 0.44 9.08 2.06
C ALA A 190 1.59 9.54 1.14
N SER A 191 1.86 8.84 0.04
CA SER A 191 2.87 9.24 -0.96
C SER A 191 2.48 10.44 -1.84
N GLY A 192 1.25 10.93 -1.76
CA GLY A 192 0.84 12.23 -2.29
C GLY A 192 0.51 12.30 -3.79
N ALA A 193 0.61 11.21 -4.57
CA ALA A 193 0.33 11.23 -6.01
C ALA A 193 -1.13 11.60 -6.32
N ASP A 194 -1.35 12.35 -7.41
CA ASP A 194 -2.69 12.77 -7.88
C ASP A 194 -3.43 11.60 -8.52
N ALA A 195 -2.70 10.74 -9.23
CA ALA A 195 -3.23 9.59 -9.93
C ALA A 195 -2.41 8.33 -9.63
N ILE A 196 -3.11 7.21 -9.41
CA ILE A 196 -2.50 5.93 -9.07
C ILE A 196 -2.98 4.86 -10.06
N VAL A 197 -2.05 4.16 -10.68
CA VAL A 197 -2.33 2.96 -11.48
C VAL A 197 -1.95 1.74 -10.65
N LEU A 198 -2.93 0.89 -10.40
CA LEU A 198 -2.76 -0.37 -9.67
C LEU A 198 -2.57 -1.51 -10.68
N ASP A 199 -1.40 -2.12 -10.66
CA ASP A 199 -1.06 -3.30 -11.45
C ASP A 199 -1.26 -4.53 -10.54
N VAL A 200 -2.47 -5.09 -10.60
CA VAL A 200 -2.88 -6.22 -9.76
C VAL A 200 -2.50 -7.51 -10.47
N LYS A 201 -1.47 -8.16 -9.95
CA LYS A 201 -0.93 -9.40 -10.50
C LYS A 201 -1.78 -10.60 -10.12
N THR A 202 -2.03 -11.49 -11.09
CA THR A 202 -2.69 -12.78 -10.88
C THR A 202 -1.89 -13.91 -11.50
N GLY A 203 -1.97 -15.11 -10.95
CA GLY A 203 -1.29 -16.29 -11.46
C GLY A 203 -0.33 -16.95 -10.48
N SER A 204 0.41 -17.92 -10.93
CA SER A 204 1.30 -18.77 -10.11
C SER A 204 2.42 -17.99 -9.42
N GLY A 205 2.94 -16.96 -10.08
CA GLY A 205 3.97 -16.06 -9.55
C GLY A 205 3.45 -14.93 -8.69
N ALA A 206 2.13 -14.72 -8.60
CA ALA A 206 1.49 -13.64 -7.86
C ALA A 206 0.99 -14.08 -6.49
N PHE A 207 0.61 -13.09 -5.63
CA PHE A 207 -0.11 -13.37 -4.40
C PHE A 207 -1.57 -13.79 -4.67
N MET A 208 -2.25 -13.12 -5.62
CA MET A 208 -3.59 -13.52 -6.07
C MET A 208 -3.45 -14.67 -7.07
N LYS A 209 -3.94 -15.87 -6.68
CA LYS A 209 -3.76 -17.09 -7.48
C LYS A 209 -4.77 -17.22 -8.61
N ASN A 210 -5.88 -16.50 -8.53
CA ASN A 210 -6.92 -16.51 -9.55
C ASN A 210 -7.42 -15.10 -9.86
N GLU A 211 -8.04 -14.92 -11.03
CA GLU A 211 -8.52 -13.64 -11.52
C GLU A 211 -9.64 -13.06 -10.64
N ALA A 212 -10.53 -13.89 -10.10
CA ALA A 212 -11.66 -13.44 -9.31
C ALA A 212 -11.21 -12.70 -8.03
N ASP A 213 -10.20 -13.23 -7.34
CA ASP A 213 -9.61 -12.60 -6.15
C ASP A 213 -8.87 -11.31 -6.52
N ALA A 214 -8.13 -11.32 -7.65
CA ALA A 214 -7.45 -10.14 -8.17
C ALA A 214 -8.44 -9.02 -8.51
N VAL A 215 -9.56 -9.34 -9.17
CA VAL A 215 -10.63 -8.38 -9.47
C VAL A 215 -11.27 -7.85 -8.19
N SER A 216 -11.49 -8.69 -7.18
CA SER A 216 -12.05 -8.29 -5.90
C SER A 216 -11.14 -7.30 -5.18
N LEU A 217 -9.85 -7.60 -5.09
CA LEU A 217 -8.84 -6.71 -4.52
C LEU A 217 -8.74 -5.38 -5.31
N ALA A 218 -8.71 -5.45 -6.64
CA ALA A 218 -8.65 -4.28 -7.51
C ALA A 218 -9.85 -3.34 -7.29
N LYS A 219 -11.06 -3.90 -7.23
CA LYS A 219 -12.29 -3.13 -6.96
C LYS A 219 -12.23 -2.43 -5.61
N GLU A 220 -11.79 -3.13 -4.57
CA GLU A 220 -11.67 -2.56 -3.22
C GLU A 220 -10.66 -1.41 -3.20
N MET A 221 -9.46 -1.60 -3.74
CA MET A 221 -8.45 -0.54 -3.80
C MET A 221 -8.90 0.68 -4.61
N VAL A 222 -9.58 0.47 -5.75
CA VAL A 222 -10.12 1.58 -6.57
C VAL A 222 -11.19 2.36 -5.80
N ARG A 223 -12.09 1.66 -5.08
CA ARG A 223 -13.13 2.29 -4.26
C ARG A 223 -12.51 3.12 -3.14
N ILE A 224 -11.51 2.59 -2.42
CA ILE A 224 -10.76 3.31 -1.39
C ILE A 224 -10.13 4.58 -1.97
N GLY A 225 -9.41 4.46 -3.07
CA GLY A 225 -8.74 5.60 -3.69
C GLY A 225 -9.70 6.70 -4.13
N LYS A 226 -10.84 6.33 -4.73
CA LYS A 226 -11.90 7.29 -5.08
C LYS A 226 -12.53 7.91 -3.84
N GLY A 227 -12.79 7.14 -2.79
CA GLY A 227 -13.30 7.64 -1.51
C GLY A 227 -12.34 8.63 -0.83
N ALA A 228 -11.03 8.46 -1.05
CA ALA A 228 -9.99 9.39 -0.62
C ALA A 228 -9.74 10.57 -1.59
N GLY A 229 -10.57 10.74 -2.62
CA GLY A 229 -10.47 11.85 -3.59
C GLY A 229 -9.33 11.73 -4.61
N ARG A 230 -8.81 10.52 -4.86
CA ARG A 230 -7.72 10.28 -5.82
C ARG A 230 -8.25 9.63 -7.12
N ASN A 231 -7.56 9.92 -8.23
CA ASN A 231 -7.77 9.20 -9.48
C ASN A 231 -7.08 7.84 -9.40
N VAL A 232 -7.86 6.76 -9.34
CA VAL A 232 -7.31 5.41 -9.24
C VAL A 232 -7.89 4.52 -10.32
N THR A 233 -7.01 3.85 -11.04
CA THR A 233 -7.33 2.84 -12.06
C THR A 233 -6.58 1.55 -11.74
N ALA A 234 -7.20 0.40 -11.96
CA ALA A 234 -6.57 -0.90 -11.80
C ALA A 234 -6.53 -1.67 -13.12
N LEU A 235 -5.44 -2.40 -13.33
CA LEU A 235 -5.25 -3.37 -14.39
C LEU A 235 -5.02 -4.73 -13.73
N ILE A 236 -5.66 -5.77 -14.24
CA ILE A 236 -5.35 -7.15 -13.87
C ILE A 236 -4.35 -7.66 -14.90
N THR A 237 -3.20 -8.14 -14.42
CA THR A 237 -2.12 -8.60 -15.30
C THR A 237 -1.62 -9.96 -14.90
N ASP A 238 -1.27 -10.76 -15.90
CA ASP A 238 -0.75 -12.11 -15.74
C ASP A 238 0.67 -12.09 -15.13
N MET A 239 0.89 -12.95 -14.15
CA MET A 239 2.18 -13.20 -13.50
C MET A 239 2.57 -14.70 -13.54
N ASP A 240 1.99 -15.46 -14.45
CA ASP A 240 2.43 -16.84 -14.72
C ASP A 240 3.77 -16.86 -15.47
N LEU A 241 4.02 -15.84 -16.29
CA LEU A 241 5.30 -15.65 -16.99
C LEU A 241 6.32 -15.00 -16.03
N SER A 242 7.23 -15.79 -15.53
CA SER A 242 8.40 -15.31 -14.80
C SER A 242 9.67 -15.43 -15.64
N LEU A 243 10.73 -14.72 -15.25
CA LEU A 243 12.06 -14.86 -15.86
C LEU A 243 12.63 -16.28 -15.79
N ILE A 244 12.03 -17.16 -14.99
CA ILE A 244 12.40 -18.58 -14.88
C ILE A 244 11.93 -19.37 -16.13
N HIS A 245 10.99 -18.84 -16.88
CA HIS A 245 10.38 -19.49 -18.04
C HIS A 245 10.89 -18.96 -19.39
N ILE A 246 11.93 -18.14 -19.38
CA ILE A 246 12.59 -17.60 -20.58
C ILE A 246 13.88 -18.37 -20.84
#